data_6f847d73f8f6091cfb599600040a6456
#
_entry.id   6f847d73f8f6091cfb599600040a6456
#
_cell.length_a   1.000
_cell.length_b   1.000
_cell.length_c   1.000
_cell.angle_alpha   90.00
_cell.angle_beta   90.00
_cell.angle_gamma   90.00
#
_symmetry.space_group_name_H-M   'P 1'
#
loop_
_entity.id
_entity.type
_entity.pdbx_description
1 polymer ?
#
loop_
_entity_poly.entity_id
_entity_poly.type
_entity_poly.pdbx_seq_one_letter_code
_entity_poly.pdbx_strand_id
1 'polypeptide(L)'
;MASPIQIVLNPENYEEAREAGGGGGRKDFFAHRDTEFVAHRNALVGQLDTISGVLSAQSQGDVGYVKVILRREAWAKSHRPVASLFRDNRTPVVGGGDLGVMIVEARPGALRQVAAEMARAETHTEMRFNEQKQKDEPYPSARKSETGAIDRVQLYGPADRRSFSVEEAVAWLSNPMTGSGYQVELFESLPPRSDWDRLDAGHRRLVESFIAGFNALERGLSVERLPSHRNKQPILSVRLDQSSDQPVLRLNEAPVGERRRELAVFNPDVDRHARLLAFLDSHPLVRRIDLPGIAVRAASPPASTTRIRPTDVTIPVRDSRRTHPRLGVIDGGISEALSDWVIDRWDILAAEDVDLAHGTFIGGLAAVGGALNGAEICPEPDGAELVDLAVFPNERKAGAFSSYYPDGLP
;
A
#
# COMPACT_ATOMS: atom_id res chain seq x y z
N MET A 1 6.82 25.01 1.62
CA MET A 1 5.94 24.90 2.77
C MET A 1 4.90 23.83 2.43
N ALA A 2 5.06 22.64 2.95
CA ALA A 2 4.02 21.62 2.86
C ALA A 2 3.00 21.94 3.97
N SER A 3 1.84 22.44 3.58
CA SER A 3 0.72 22.55 4.51
C SER A 3 0.27 21.14 4.87
N PRO A 4 0.00 20.83 6.13
CA PRO A 4 -0.61 19.57 6.48
C PRO A 4 -1.94 19.47 5.72
N ILE A 5 -2.07 18.44 4.88
CA ILE A 5 -3.32 18.17 4.19
C ILE A 5 -4.19 17.43 5.20
N GLN A 6 -5.04 18.15 5.88
CA GLN A 6 -6.14 17.54 6.60
C GLN A 6 -7.20 17.18 5.56
N ILE A 7 -7.29 15.92 5.20
CA ILE A 7 -8.38 15.43 4.37
C ILE A 7 -9.48 14.97 5.31
N VAL A 8 -10.45 15.84 5.57
CA VAL A 8 -11.72 15.41 6.14
C VAL A 8 -12.56 14.88 4.97
N LEU A 9 -12.53 13.57 4.80
CA LEU A 9 -13.40 12.90 3.85
C LEU A 9 -14.77 12.73 4.51
N ASN A 10 -15.69 13.66 4.26
CA ASN A 10 -17.11 13.33 4.40
C ASN A 10 -17.51 12.56 3.13
N PRO A 11 -17.76 11.23 3.20
CA PRO A 11 -18.10 10.44 2.03
C PRO A 11 -19.31 10.99 1.27
N GLU A 12 -20.26 11.59 1.97
CA GLU A 12 -21.49 12.15 1.39
C GLU A 12 -21.22 13.33 0.44
N ASN A 13 -20.14 14.10 0.68
CA ASN A 13 -19.75 15.21 -0.18
C ASN A 13 -19.03 14.79 -1.46
N TYR A 14 -18.60 13.53 -1.54
CA TYR A 14 -17.84 12.95 -2.67
C TYR A 14 -18.60 11.83 -3.39
N GLU A 15 -19.76 11.41 -2.87
CA GLU A 15 -20.65 10.56 -3.62
C GLU A 15 -21.36 11.42 -4.66
N GLU A 16 -20.89 11.36 -5.93
CA GLU A 16 -21.80 11.64 -7.04
C GLU A 16 -23.06 10.80 -6.77
N ALA A 17 -24.22 11.44 -6.74
CA ALA A 17 -25.50 10.76 -6.55
C ALA A 17 -25.53 9.56 -7.48
N ARG A 18 -25.26 8.38 -6.94
CA ARG A 18 -25.37 7.15 -7.70
C ARG A 18 -26.85 7.05 -8.03
N GLU A 19 -27.20 7.25 -9.30
CA GLU A 19 -28.44 6.69 -9.77
C GLU A 19 -28.48 5.26 -9.24
N ALA A 20 -29.52 4.94 -8.50
CA ALA A 20 -29.72 3.61 -7.94
C ALA A 20 -29.84 2.62 -9.12
N GLY A 21 -28.70 2.28 -9.67
CA GLY A 21 -28.55 1.30 -10.72
C GLY A 21 -28.89 -0.04 -10.10
N GLY A 22 -29.99 -0.57 -10.53
CA GLY A 22 -30.51 -1.87 -10.13
C GLY A 22 -29.41 -2.91 -10.08
N GLY A 23 -29.54 -3.81 -9.12
CA GLY A 23 -28.63 -4.83 -8.61
C GLY A 23 -27.63 -5.39 -9.60
N GLY A 24 -26.44 -5.73 -9.07
CA GLY A 24 -25.23 -6.20 -9.76
C GLY A 24 -25.37 -7.34 -10.77
N GLY A 25 -26.11 -7.08 -11.83
CA GLY A 25 -26.22 -7.96 -12.99
C GLY A 25 -25.00 -7.85 -13.88
N ARG A 26 -24.80 -8.85 -14.73
CA ARG A 26 -23.79 -8.82 -15.78
C ARG A 26 -24.10 -7.66 -16.74
N LYS A 27 -23.09 -6.83 -17.01
CA LYS A 27 -23.23 -5.66 -17.90
C LYS A 27 -22.55 -5.94 -19.23
N ASP A 28 -23.20 -5.55 -20.32
CA ASP A 28 -22.55 -5.49 -21.63
C ASP A 28 -21.89 -4.11 -21.81
N PHE A 29 -20.58 -4.08 -21.65
CA PHE A 29 -19.77 -2.84 -21.80
C PHE A 29 -19.61 -2.42 -23.28
N PHE A 30 -20.02 -3.26 -24.21
CA PHE A 30 -19.97 -3.03 -25.65
C PHE A 30 -21.35 -3.16 -26.30
N ALA A 31 -22.42 -2.86 -25.59
CA ALA A 31 -23.77 -2.90 -26.13
C ALA A 31 -23.84 -2.15 -27.46
N HIS A 32 -24.38 -2.78 -28.48
CA HIS A 32 -24.47 -2.26 -29.87
C HIS A 32 -23.13 -1.96 -30.56
N ARG A 33 -21.99 -2.48 -30.05
CA ARG A 33 -20.65 -2.28 -30.59
C ARG A 33 -19.90 -3.61 -30.79
N ASP A 34 -20.55 -4.57 -31.41
CA ASP A 34 -20.04 -5.95 -31.52
C ASP A 34 -18.68 -6.03 -32.25
N THR A 35 -18.48 -5.23 -33.29
CA THR A 35 -17.20 -5.18 -34.03
C THR A 35 -16.06 -4.67 -33.13
N GLU A 36 -16.32 -3.63 -32.33
CA GLU A 36 -15.34 -3.12 -31.36
C GLU A 36 -15.05 -4.14 -30.27
N PHE A 37 -16.07 -4.86 -29.80
CA PHE A 37 -15.89 -5.93 -28.81
C PHE A 37 -14.97 -7.03 -29.35
N VAL A 38 -15.16 -7.47 -30.60
CA VAL A 38 -14.31 -8.49 -31.21
C VAL A 38 -12.86 -8.02 -31.30
N ALA A 39 -12.64 -6.79 -31.76
CA ALA A 39 -11.30 -6.21 -31.83
C ALA A 39 -10.64 -6.13 -30.43
N HIS A 40 -11.40 -5.65 -29.45
CA HIS A 40 -10.95 -5.55 -28.05
C HIS A 40 -10.63 -6.92 -27.45
N ARG A 41 -11.51 -7.90 -27.58
CA ARG A 41 -11.29 -9.27 -27.14
C ARG A 41 -10.01 -9.87 -27.73
N ASN A 42 -9.80 -9.71 -29.04
CA ASN A 42 -8.61 -10.22 -29.72
C ASN A 42 -7.33 -9.52 -29.22
N ALA A 43 -7.39 -8.22 -28.94
CA ALA A 43 -6.28 -7.48 -28.33
C ALA A 43 -5.91 -8.01 -26.95
N LEU A 44 -6.92 -8.28 -26.08
CA LEU A 44 -6.68 -8.86 -24.75
C LEU A 44 -6.09 -10.28 -24.84
N VAL A 45 -6.57 -11.11 -25.76
CA VAL A 45 -6.00 -12.44 -26.01
C VAL A 45 -4.52 -12.33 -26.40
N GLY A 46 -4.19 -11.41 -27.34
CA GLY A 46 -2.81 -11.18 -27.74
C GLY A 46 -1.90 -10.69 -26.60
N GLN A 47 -2.43 -9.84 -25.72
CA GLN A 47 -1.69 -9.41 -24.50
C GLN A 47 -1.40 -10.59 -23.58
N LEU A 48 -2.39 -11.46 -23.32
CA LEU A 48 -2.22 -12.65 -22.48
C LEU A 48 -1.22 -13.65 -23.09
N ASP A 49 -1.26 -13.86 -24.39
CA ASP A 49 -0.30 -14.73 -25.11
C ASP A 49 1.12 -14.17 -25.02
N THR A 50 1.29 -12.86 -25.17
CA THR A 50 2.58 -12.19 -25.01
C THR A 50 3.13 -12.36 -23.60
N ILE A 51 2.30 -12.09 -22.58
CA ILE A 51 2.69 -12.24 -21.17
C ILE A 51 3.02 -13.72 -20.87
N SER A 52 2.22 -14.66 -21.37
CA SER A 52 2.49 -16.10 -21.22
C SER A 52 3.85 -16.50 -21.81
N GLY A 53 4.21 -15.91 -22.96
CA GLY A 53 5.53 -16.11 -23.59
C GLY A 53 6.67 -15.59 -22.69
N VAL A 54 6.53 -14.38 -22.15
CA VAL A 54 7.52 -13.79 -21.24
C VAL A 54 7.71 -14.65 -20.00
N LEU A 55 6.62 -15.06 -19.34
CA LEU A 55 6.68 -15.90 -18.12
C LEU A 55 7.28 -17.30 -18.42
N SER A 56 7.06 -17.84 -19.62
CA SER A 56 7.66 -19.12 -20.02
C SER A 56 9.17 -19.02 -20.24
N ALA A 57 9.68 -17.85 -20.59
CA ALA A 57 11.08 -17.60 -20.90
C ALA A 57 11.92 -17.12 -19.71
N GLN A 58 11.26 -16.71 -18.60
CA GLN A 58 11.99 -16.19 -17.45
C GLN A 58 12.76 -17.28 -16.69
N SER A 59 13.96 -16.93 -16.19
CA SER A 59 14.85 -17.88 -15.50
C SER A 59 14.46 -18.12 -14.03
N GLN A 60 13.70 -17.20 -13.42
CA GLN A 60 13.33 -17.23 -12.00
C GLN A 60 12.20 -18.22 -11.67
N GLY A 61 11.66 -18.90 -12.66
CA GLY A 61 10.51 -19.80 -12.54
C GLY A 61 9.37 -19.35 -13.46
N ASP A 62 8.24 -20.04 -13.40
CA ASP A 62 7.07 -19.81 -14.25
C ASP A 62 5.95 -19.01 -13.55
N VAL A 63 6.20 -18.55 -12.33
CA VAL A 63 5.26 -17.71 -11.57
C VAL A 63 5.55 -16.23 -11.86
N GLY A 64 4.52 -15.47 -12.15
CA GLY A 64 4.60 -14.04 -12.33
C GLY A 64 3.32 -13.33 -11.88
N TYR A 65 3.35 -12.02 -11.91
CA TYR A 65 2.23 -11.19 -11.46
C TYR A 65 1.74 -10.32 -12.61
N VAL A 66 0.44 -10.21 -12.74
CA VAL A 66 -0.21 -9.57 -13.88
C VAL A 66 -1.21 -8.55 -13.37
N LYS A 67 -1.17 -7.35 -13.94
CA LYS A 67 -2.17 -6.30 -13.71
C LYS A 67 -3.33 -6.50 -14.67
N VAL A 68 -4.52 -6.63 -14.11
CA VAL A 68 -5.79 -6.59 -14.82
C VAL A 68 -6.40 -5.23 -14.55
N ILE A 69 -6.39 -4.37 -15.57
CA ILE A 69 -6.85 -2.98 -15.47
C ILE A 69 -8.27 -2.93 -16.01
N LEU A 70 -9.19 -2.47 -15.18
CA LEU A 70 -10.60 -2.40 -15.49
C LEU A 70 -10.95 -1.06 -16.15
N ARG A 71 -11.93 -1.07 -17.03
CA ARG A 71 -12.55 0.15 -17.54
C ARG A 71 -13.17 0.95 -16.40
N ARG A 72 -13.21 2.26 -16.54
CA ARG A 72 -13.80 3.14 -15.51
C ARG A 72 -15.22 2.72 -15.12
N GLU A 73 -16.03 2.34 -16.10
CA GLU A 73 -17.43 1.91 -15.92
C GLU A 73 -17.56 0.53 -15.26
N ALA A 74 -16.45 -0.18 -15.07
CA ALA A 74 -16.36 -1.51 -14.46
C ALA A 74 -15.66 -1.55 -13.09
N TRP A 75 -15.44 -0.41 -12.46
CA TRP A 75 -14.76 -0.35 -11.16
C TRP A 75 -15.56 -0.93 -9.99
N ALA A 76 -16.87 -1.09 -10.16
CA ALA A 76 -17.69 -1.73 -9.13
C ALA A 76 -17.22 -3.19 -8.89
N LYS A 77 -17.24 -3.61 -7.62
CA LYS A 77 -16.82 -4.97 -7.20
C LYS A 77 -17.52 -6.08 -7.99
N SER A 78 -18.79 -5.88 -8.34
CA SER A 78 -19.62 -6.83 -9.09
C SER A 78 -19.16 -7.07 -10.52
N HIS A 79 -18.29 -6.22 -11.07
CA HIS A 79 -17.77 -6.32 -12.44
C HIS A 79 -16.36 -6.90 -12.52
N ARG A 80 -15.76 -7.28 -11.37
CA ARG A 80 -14.45 -7.92 -11.37
C ARG A 80 -14.49 -9.23 -12.15
N PRO A 81 -13.51 -9.48 -13.03
CA PRO A 81 -13.50 -10.62 -13.94
C PRO A 81 -13.02 -11.91 -13.28
N VAL A 82 -13.62 -12.30 -12.13
CA VAL A 82 -13.17 -13.42 -11.29
C VAL A 82 -14.11 -14.62 -11.33
N ALA A 83 -15.28 -14.50 -11.93
CA ALA A 83 -16.24 -15.60 -11.98
C ALA A 83 -15.95 -16.60 -13.13
N SER A 84 -15.47 -16.12 -14.28
CA SER A 84 -15.18 -16.97 -15.43
C SER A 84 -13.73 -16.89 -15.90
N LEU A 85 -13.08 -15.71 -15.83
CA LEU A 85 -11.75 -15.50 -16.39
C LEU A 85 -10.65 -15.73 -15.34
N PHE A 86 -10.46 -14.81 -14.40
CA PHE A 86 -9.39 -14.85 -13.39
C PHE A 86 -9.88 -15.51 -12.10
N ARG A 87 -10.05 -16.83 -12.13
CA ARG A 87 -10.56 -17.60 -10.99
C ARG A 87 -9.48 -17.85 -9.96
N ASP A 88 -9.81 -17.75 -8.66
CA ASP A 88 -8.87 -17.91 -7.54
C ASP A 88 -8.07 -19.23 -7.56
N ASN A 89 -8.67 -20.31 -8.06
CA ASN A 89 -7.98 -21.60 -8.12
C ASN A 89 -6.91 -21.69 -9.22
N ARG A 90 -6.78 -20.69 -10.09
CA ARG A 90 -5.79 -20.65 -11.21
C ARG A 90 -4.99 -19.38 -11.28
N THR A 91 -5.62 -18.28 -10.94
CA THR A 91 -5.06 -16.93 -11.00
C THR A 91 -5.54 -16.15 -9.78
N PRO A 92 -5.07 -16.52 -8.57
CA PRO A 92 -5.50 -15.88 -7.34
C PRO A 92 -5.23 -14.39 -7.37
N VAL A 93 -6.15 -13.60 -6.83
CA VAL A 93 -5.97 -12.16 -6.64
C VAL A 93 -5.05 -11.96 -5.45
N VAL A 94 -3.86 -11.46 -5.68
CA VAL A 94 -2.82 -11.24 -4.65
C VAL A 94 -2.70 -9.79 -4.21
N GLY A 95 -3.43 -8.89 -4.85
CA GLY A 95 -3.44 -7.48 -4.45
C GLY A 95 -4.25 -6.59 -5.37
N GLY A 96 -4.23 -5.31 -5.06
CA GLY A 96 -4.74 -4.23 -5.89
C GLY A 96 -3.65 -3.19 -6.10
N GLY A 97 -3.81 -2.41 -7.15
CA GLY A 97 -3.07 -1.17 -7.37
C GLY A 97 -4.00 0.02 -7.15
N ASP A 98 -3.93 0.99 -8.05
CA ASP A 98 -4.88 2.09 -8.12
C ASP A 98 -6.31 1.62 -8.34
N LEU A 99 -7.27 2.54 -8.23
CA LEU A 99 -8.67 2.24 -8.42
C LEU A 99 -8.92 1.55 -9.78
N GLY A 100 -9.58 0.39 -9.76
CA GLY A 100 -9.82 -0.41 -10.95
C GLY A 100 -8.65 -1.33 -11.37
N VAL A 101 -7.60 -1.44 -10.59
CA VAL A 101 -6.48 -2.35 -10.87
C VAL A 101 -6.51 -3.56 -9.94
N MET A 102 -6.53 -4.76 -10.51
CA MET A 102 -6.33 -6.02 -9.79
C MET A 102 -4.95 -6.58 -10.14
N ILE A 103 -4.25 -7.13 -9.15
CA ILE A 103 -3.01 -7.87 -9.36
C ILE A 103 -3.31 -9.34 -9.10
N VAL A 104 -3.04 -10.17 -10.09
CA VAL A 104 -3.23 -11.62 -10.01
C VAL A 104 -1.90 -12.33 -10.15
N GLU A 105 -1.71 -13.39 -9.39
CA GLU A 105 -0.65 -14.35 -9.66
C GLU A 105 -1.03 -15.20 -10.85
N ALA A 106 -0.09 -15.47 -11.73
CA ALA A 106 -0.35 -16.22 -12.94
C ALA A 106 0.85 -17.06 -13.37
N ARG A 107 0.52 -18.16 -14.05
CA ARG A 107 1.49 -19.02 -14.76
C ARG A 107 1.13 -19.08 -16.22
N PRO A 108 2.07 -19.41 -17.11
CA PRO A 108 1.82 -19.47 -18.56
C PRO A 108 0.61 -20.32 -18.94
N GLY A 109 0.46 -21.50 -18.33
CA GLY A 109 -0.68 -22.36 -18.57
C GLY A 109 -2.03 -21.76 -18.17
N ALA A 110 -2.07 -21.07 -17.03
CA ALA A 110 -3.27 -20.40 -16.55
C ALA A 110 -3.67 -19.23 -17.46
N LEU A 111 -2.69 -18.42 -17.91
CA LEU A 111 -2.95 -17.30 -18.84
C LEU A 111 -3.47 -17.78 -20.19
N ARG A 112 -2.93 -18.87 -20.75
CA ARG A 112 -3.46 -19.48 -21.98
C ARG A 112 -4.91 -19.95 -21.80
N GLN A 113 -5.27 -20.48 -20.63
CA GLN A 113 -6.65 -20.83 -20.34
C GLN A 113 -7.55 -19.61 -20.24
N VAL A 114 -7.11 -18.52 -19.60
CA VAL A 114 -7.86 -17.25 -19.56
C VAL A 114 -8.04 -16.70 -20.99
N ALA A 115 -7.00 -16.72 -21.81
CA ALA A 115 -7.07 -16.29 -23.21
C ALA A 115 -8.10 -17.14 -24.01
N ALA A 116 -8.09 -18.44 -23.82
CA ALA A 116 -9.06 -19.35 -24.46
C ALA A 116 -10.49 -19.08 -24.00
N GLU A 117 -10.72 -18.78 -22.71
CA GLU A 117 -12.05 -18.41 -22.20
C GLU A 117 -12.50 -17.05 -22.75
N MET A 118 -11.60 -16.07 -22.85
CA MET A 118 -11.90 -14.78 -23.49
C MET A 118 -12.27 -14.96 -24.98
N ALA A 119 -11.50 -15.76 -25.72
CA ALA A 119 -11.76 -16.05 -27.13
C ALA A 119 -13.13 -16.67 -27.38
N ARG A 120 -13.67 -17.40 -26.40
CA ARG A 120 -15.01 -18.01 -26.45
C ARG A 120 -16.14 -17.06 -26.04
N ALA A 121 -15.85 -15.81 -25.67
CA ALA A 121 -16.91 -14.85 -25.37
C ALA A 121 -17.73 -14.58 -26.64
N GLU A 122 -19.04 -14.64 -26.50
CA GLU A 122 -19.97 -14.44 -27.63
C GLU A 122 -19.85 -13.02 -28.20
N THR A 123 -19.99 -12.90 -29.53
CA THR A 123 -19.96 -11.60 -30.24
C THR A 123 -21.23 -10.81 -29.97
N HIS A 124 -22.38 -11.44 -30.09
CA HIS A 124 -23.69 -10.80 -29.90
C HIS A 124 -24.22 -11.10 -28.50
N THR A 125 -24.86 -10.11 -27.89
CA THR A 125 -25.53 -10.28 -26.60
C THR A 125 -26.97 -10.69 -26.82
N GLU A 126 -27.39 -11.77 -26.17
CA GLU A 126 -28.79 -12.22 -26.14
C GLU A 126 -29.66 -11.15 -25.45
N MET A 127 -30.77 -10.80 -26.05
CA MET A 127 -31.78 -9.95 -25.44
C MET A 127 -32.79 -10.82 -24.70
N ARG A 128 -33.09 -10.51 -23.46
CA ARG A 128 -34.10 -11.21 -22.65
C ARG A 128 -35.12 -10.22 -22.12
N PHE A 129 -36.39 -10.64 -22.17
CA PHE A 129 -37.48 -9.84 -21.65
C PHE A 129 -37.40 -9.78 -20.11
N ASN A 130 -37.31 -8.58 -19.56
CA ASN A 130 -37.35 -8.33 -18.14
C ASN A 130 -38.79 -8.03 -17.70
N GLU A 131 -39.43 -8.96 -17.02
CA GLU A 131 -40.82 -8.85 -16.58
C GLU A 131 -41.03 -7.66 -15.62
N GLN A 132 -40.05 -7.34 -14.76
CA GLN A 132 -40.16 -6.23 -13.81
C GLN A 132 -40.12 -4.86 -14.50
N LYS A 133 -39.32 -4.75 -15.58
CA LYS A 133 -39.16 -3.51 -16.31
C LYS A 133 -40.00 -3.44 -17.60
N GLN A 134 -40.70 -4.52 -17.94
CA GLN A 134 -41.55 -4.65 -19.13
C GLN A 134 -40.79 -4.27 -20.44
N LYS A 135 -39.51 -4.68 -20.54
CA LYS A 135 -38.69 -4.41 -21.74
C LYS A 135 -37.62 -5.48 -21.94
N ASP A 136 -37.16 -5.60 -23.16
CA ASP A 136 -36.00 -6.41 -23.49
C ASP A 136 -34.72 -5.75 -22.96
N GLU A 137 -33.91 -6.51 -22.24
CA GLU A 137 -32.62 -6.08 -21.72
C GLU A 137 -31.49 -6.99 -22.21
N PRO A 138 -30.29 -6.46 -22.45
CA PRO A 138 -29.15 -7.26 -22.83
C PRO A 138 -28.74 -8.19 -21.68
N TYR A 139 -28.59 -9.48 -22.00
CA TYR A 139 -28.19 -10.51 -21.03
C TYR A 139 -26.87 -11.17 -21.46
N PRO A 140 -25.72 -10.51 -21.24
CA PRO A 140 -24.41 -11.02 -21.63
C PRO A 140 -24.04 -12.24 -20.80
N SER A 141 -23.27 -13.17 -21.39
CA SER A 141 -22.62 -14.23 -20.60
C SER A 141 -21.60 -13.62 -19.62
N ALA A 142 -21.21 -14.42 -18.62
CA ALA A 142 -20.15 -13.99 -17.71
C ALA A 142 -18.86 -13.68 -18.47
N ARG A 143 -18.50 -14.47 -19.48
CA ARG A 143 -17.31 -14.26 -20.31
C ARG A 143 -17.35 -12.92 -21.05
N LYS A 144 -18.48 -12.61 -21.72
CA LYS A 144 -18.61 -11.34 -22.44
C LYS A 144 -18.54 -10.14 -21.49
N SER A 145 -19.30 -10.21 -20.39
CA SER A 145 -19.32 -9.15 -19.39
C SER A 145 -17.92 -8.92 -18.80
N GLU A 146 -17.23 -9.99 -18.37
CA GLU A 146 -15.91 -9.91 -17.78
C GLU A 146 -14.83 -9.47 -18.78
N THR A 147 -14.86 -9.99 -20.02
CA THR A 147 -13.95 -9.53 -21.09
C THR A 147 -14.17 -8.06 -21.39
N GLY A 148 -15.42 -7.62 -21.46
CA GLY A 148 -15.77 -6.22 -21.69
C GLY A 148 -15.41 -5.28 -20.55
N ALA A 149 -15.36 -5.79 -19.30
CA ALA A 149 -14.99 -5.02 -18.12
C ALA A 149 -13.49 -4.68 -18.07
N ILE A 150 -12.64 -5.50 -18.69
CA ILE A 150 -11.20 -5.30 -18.72
C ILE A 150 -10.86 -4.24 -19.76
N ASP A 151 -10.01 -3.27 -19.43
CA ASP A 151 -9.43 -2.33 -20.38
C ASP A 151 -8.19 -2.95 -21.03
N ARG A 152 -7.25 -3.41 -20.23
CA ARG A 152 -6.02 -4.06 -20.68
C ARG A 152 -5.42 -4.97 -19.62
N VAL A 153 -4.53 -5.85 -20.06
CA VAL A 153 -3.75 -6.75 -19.19
C VAL A 153 -2.26 -6.48 -19.39
N GLN A 154 -1.51 -6.36 -18.33
CA GLN A 154 -0.09 -6.02 -18.38
C GLN A 154 0.71 -6.88 -17.39
N LEU A 155 1.93 -7.26 -17.74
CA LEU A 155 2.86 -7.84 -16.79
C LEU A 155 3.19 -6.81 -15.71
N TYR A 156 3.20 -7.24 -14.44
CA TYR A 156 3.69 -6.41 -13.35
C TYR A 156 5.21 -6.26 -13.49
N GLY A 157 5.67 -5.05 -13.74
CA GLY A 157 7.05 -4.80 -14.17
C GLY A 157 7.80 -3.79 -13.30
N PRO A 158 9.02 -3.42 -13.70
CA PRO A 158 9.88 -2.48 -12.97
C PRO A 158 9.22 -1.15 -12.64
N ALA A 159 8.46 -0.58 -13.60
CA ALA A 159 7.76 0.70 -13.41
C ALA A 159 6.64 0.65 -12.35
N ASP A 160 6.21 -0.55 -11.95
CA ASP A 160 5.20 -0.73 -10.93
C ASP A 160 5.79 -0.85 -9.53
N ARG A 161 7.11 -1.09 -9.43
CA ARG A 161 7.78 -1.38 -8.17
C ARG A 161 8.30 -0.15 -7.46
N ARG A 162 8.76 0.85 -8.19
CA ARG A 162 9.25 2.11 -7.63
C ARG A 162 8.99 3.30 -8.54
N SER A 163 8.96 4.49 -7.94
CA SER A 163 8.76 5.78 -8.64
C SER A 163 9.96 6.72 -8.57
N PHE A 164 11.05 6.33 -7.91
CA PHE A 164 12.25 7.15 -7.71
C PHE A 164 13.41 6.68 -8.58
N SER A 165 14.35 7.58 -8.88
CA SER A 165 15.60 7.27 -9.57
C SER A 165 16.66 6.74 -8.60
N VAL A 166 17.78 6.21 -9.13
CA VAL A 166 18.90 5.75 -8.31
C VAL A 166 19.53 6.90 -7.55
N GLU A 167 19.69 8.04 -8.21
CA GLU A 167 20.29 9.25 -7.66
C GLU A 167 19.43 9.84 -6.53
N GLU A 168 18.12 9.90 -6.73
CA GLU A 168 17.18 10.31 -5.69
C GLU A 168 17.26 9.40 -4.48
N ALA A 169 17.33 8.08 -4.70
CA ALA A 169 17.46 7.11 -3.63
C ALA A 169 18.75 7.29 -2.83
N VAL A 170 19.91 7.43 -3.51
CA VAL A 170 21.19 7.63 -2.84
C VAL A 170 21.20 8.93 -2.04
N ALA A 171 20.68 10.02 -2.61
CA ALA A 171 20.56 11.30 -1.91
C ALA A 171 19.68 11.18 -0.65
N TRP A 172 18.54 10.51 -0.76
CA TRP A 172 17.62 10.30 0.35
C TRP A 172 18.22 9.42 1.45
N LEU A 173 18.76 8.27 1.09
CA LEU A 173 19.34 7.30 2.03
C LEU A 173 20.64 7.76 2.67
N SER A 174 21.31 8.76 2.10
CA SER A 174 22.48 9.41 2.72
C SER A 174 22.12 10.21 3.98
N ASN A 175 20.84 10.52 4.18
CA ASN A 175 20.36 11.16 5.39
C ASN A 175 20.29 10.12 6.52
N PRO A 176 21.05 10.28 7.62
CA PRO A 176 21.07 9.30 8.73
C PRO A 176 19.70 9.05 9.36
N MET A 177 18.76 9.98 9.23
CA MET A 177 17.40 9.83 9.76
C MET A 177 16.56 8.80 9.00
N THR A 178 17.00 8.34 7.82
CA THR A 178 16.27 7.34 7.02
C THR A 178 16.57 5.90 7.41
N GLY A 179 17.53 5.65 8.33
CA GLY A 179 18.03 4.31 8.58
C GLY A 179 18.80 3.69 7.42
N SER A 180 18.96 4.43 6.30
CA SER A 180 19.76 4.09 5.11
C SER A 180 19.38 2.78 4.40
N GLY A 181 18.16 2.27 4.57
CA GLY A 181 17.69 1.01 3.97
C GLY A 181 16.49 1.20 3.04
N TYR A 182 16.48 0.50 1.91
CA TYR A 182 15.28 0.36 1.09
C TYR A 182 14.25 -0.49 1.81
N GLN A 183 12.98 -0.12 1.74
CA GLN A 183 11.87 -0.96 2.17
C GLN A 183 11.37 -1.75 0.97
N VAL A 184 11.57 -3.06 1.00
CA VAL A 184 11.21 -3.96 -0.10
C VAL A 184 10.05 -4.84 0.32
N GLU A 185 8.89 -4.63 -0.26
CA GLU A 185 7.71 -5.48 -0.08
C GLU A 185 7.73 -6.62 -1.09
N LEU A 186 7.45 -7.82 -0.63
CA LEU A 186 7.38 -9.01 -1.47
C LEU A 186 5.92 -9.45 -1.68
N PHE A 187 5.62 -10.07 -2.81
CA PHE A 187 4.30 -10.69 -3.04
C PHE A 187 4.04 -11.85 -2.09
N GLU A 188 5.08 -12.56 -1.71
CA GLU A 188 5.01 -13.70 -0.80
C GLU A 188 6.09 -13.63 0.28
N SER A 189 5.81 -14.27 1.41
CA SER A 189 6.79 -14.39 2.47
C SER A 189 7.94 -15.33 2.06
N LEU A 190 9.15 -14.98 2.49
CA LEU A 190 10.28 -15.91 2.41
C LEU A 190 10.16 -16.90 3.57
N PRO A 191 9.72 -18.14 3.34
CA PRO A 191 9.63 -19.12 4.41
C PRO A 191 11.02 -19.57 4.85
N PRO A 192 11.18 -20.06 6.09
CA PRO A 192 12.40 -20.70 6.52
C PRO A 192 12.72 -21.89 5.62
N ARG A 193 14.00 -22.19 5.44
CA ARG A 193 14.46 -23.25 4.51
C ARG A 193 13.86 -24.63 4.83
N SER A 194 13.51 -24.89 6.09
CA SER A 194 12.80 -26.09 6.52
C SER A 194 11.42 -26.26 5.91
N ASP A 195 10.79 -25.17 5.46
CA ASP A 195 9.42 -25.18 4.93
C ASP A 195 9.37 -25.15 3.39
N TRP A 196 10.53 -25.10 2.72
CA TRP A 196 10.58 -25.04 1.25
C TRP A 196 10.00 -26.27 0.56
N ASP A 197 10.02 -27.42 1.22
CA ASP A 197 9.41 -28.65 0.68
C ASP A 197 7.88 -28.58 0.62
N ARG A 198 7.28 -27.60 1.30
CA ARG A 198 5.85 -27.32 1.24
C ARG A 198 5.44 -26.39 0.10
N LEU A 199 6.43 -25.70 -0.50
CA LEU A 199 6.21 -24.85 -1.66
C LEU A 199 6.05 -25.72 -2.91
N ASP A 200 5.16 -25.34 -3.81
CA ASP A 200 5.16 -25.91 -5.15
C ASP A 200 6.44 -25.52 -5.91
N ALA A 201 6.72 -26.23 -6.99
CA ALA A 201 7.97 -26.08 -7.72
C ALA A 201 8.20 -24.67 -8.29
N GLY A 202 7.12 -23.93 -8.65
CA GLY A 202 7.22 -22.56 -9.18
C GLY A 202 7.62 -21.57 -8.10
N HIS A 203 6.91 -21.57 -6.97
CA HIS A 203 7.23 -20.70 -5.84
C HIS A 203 8.58 -21.02 -5.20
N ARG A 204 8.93 -22.30 -5.12
CA ARG A 204 10.26 -22.71 -4.65
C ARG A 204 11.37 -22.11 -5.51
N ARG A 205 11.28 -22.22 -6.85
CA ARG A 205 12.26 -21.63 -7.76
C ARG A 205 12.31 -20.11 -7.61
N LEU A 206 11.16 -19.47 -7.43
CA LEU A 206 11.06 -18.03 -7.25
C LEU A 206 11.82 -17.58 -5.98
N VAL A 207 11.63 -18.26 -4.85
CA VAL A 207 12.35 -17.99 -3.59
C VAL A 207 13.85 -18.31 -3.73
N GLU A 208 14.19 -19.46 -4.32
CA GLU A 208 15.60 -19.86 -4.54
C GLU A 208 16.34 -18.85 -5.42
N SER A 209 15.71 -18.38 -6.51
CA SER A 209 16.32 -17.39 -7.42
C SER A 209 16.50 -16.04 -6.75
N PHE A 210 15.55 -15.62 -5.89
CA PHE A 210 15.66 -14.38 -5.15
C PHE A 210 16.85 -14.40 -4.18
N ILE A 211 16.97 -15.47 -3.39
CA ILE A 211 18.09 -15.64 -2.45
C ILE A 211 19.42 -15.76 -3.19
N ALA A 212 19.46 -16.53 -4.28
CA ALA A 212 20.65 -16.67 -5.09
C ALA A 212 21.08 -15.35 -5.73
N GLY A 213 20.10 -14.54 -6.20
CA GLY A 213 20.37 -13.22 -6.75
C GLY A 213 20.97 -12.27 -5.73
N PHE A 214 20.44 -12.22 -4.51
CA PHE A 214 21.04 -11.44 -3.43
C PHE A 214 22.46 -11.89 -3.10
N ASN A 215 22.69 -13.21 -3.02
CA ASN A 215 24.02 -13.76 -2.73
C ASN A 215 25.04 -13.50 -3.87
N ALA A 216 24.56 -13.29 -5.09
CA ALA A 216 25.39 -12.92 -6.23
C ALA A 216 25.70 -11.43 -6.31
N LEU A 217 24.93 -10.58 -5.63
CA LEU A 217 25.24 -9.17 -5.49
C LEU A 217 26.47 -8.98 -4.60
N GLU A 218 27.07 -7.83 -4.70
CA GLU A 218 28.34 -7.50 -4.03
C GLU A 218 28.28 -7.62 -2.49
N ARG A 219 29.47 -7.73 -1.89
CA ARG A 219 29.64 -7.67 -0.42
C ARG A 219 29.14 -6.34 0.15
N GLY A 220 28.73 -6.34 1.39
CA GLY A 220 28.23 -5.12 2.06
C GLY A 220 26.73 -4.95 1.99
N LEU A 221 25.99 -5.97 1.55
CA LEU A 221 24.54 -6.00 1.55
C LEU A 221 24.03 -6.57 2.89
N SER A 222 23.21 -5.84 3.60
CA SER A 222 22.49 -6.36 4.75
C SER A 222 20.99 -6.36 4.47
N VAL A 223 20.32 -7.45 4.85
CA VAL A 223 18.88 -7.64 4.66
C VAL A 223 18.27 -8.08 5.97
N GLU A 224 17.37 -7.28 6.49
CA GLU A 224 16.64 -7.56 7.72
C GLU A 224 15.15 -7.60 7.44
N ARG A 225 14.42 -8.46 8.13
CA ARG A 225 12.96 -8.44 8.10
C ARG A 225 12.47 -7.39 9.08
N LEU A 226 11.70 -6.43 8.61
CA LEU A 226 11.03 -5.48 9.49
C LEU A 226 9.90 -6.21 10.27
N PRO A 227 9.82 -6.02 11.59
CA PRO A 227 8.76 -6.61 12.38
C PRO A 227 7.42 -6.01 11.97
N SER A 228 6.49 -6.85 11.53
CA SER A 228 5.12 -6.44 11.24
C SER A 228 4.18 -7.23 12.15
N HIS A 229 3.47 -6.54 13.03
CA HIS A 229 2.52 -7.17 13.95
C HIS A 229 1.20 -7.59 13.29
N ARG A 230 0.84 -7.01 12.14
CA ARG A 230 -0.46 -7.21 11.50
C ARG A 230 -0.42 -7.71 10.07
N ASN A 231 0.63 -7.42 9.34
CA ASN A 231 0.73 -7.85 7.95
C ASN A 231 1.52 -9.14 7.83
N LYS A 232 0.90 -10.13 7.23
CA LYS A 232 1.58 -11.39 6.90
C LYS A 232 2.60 -11.22 5.77
N GLN A 233 2.61 -10.07 5.10
CA GLN A 233 3.58 -9.76 4.05
C GLN A 233 4.87 -9.23 4.67
N PRO A 234 6.00 -9.84 4.36
CA PRO A 234 7.28 -9.36 4.88
C PRO A 234 7.73 -8.13 4.13
N ILE A 235 8.06 -7.10 4.87
CA ILE A 235 8.85 -5.98 4.37
C ILE A 235 10.29 -6.25 4.77
N LEU A 236 11.18 -6.15 3.81
CA LEU A 236 12.61 -6.28 4.03
C LEU A 236 13.25 -4.90 4.06
N SER A 237 14.08 -4.64 5.05
CA SER A 237 15.03 -3.52 5.01
C SER A 237 16.29 -3.99 4.31
N VAL A 238 16.61 -3.38 3.17
CA VAL A 238 17.78 -3.74 2.35
C VAL A 238 18.75 -2.58 2.33
N ARG A 239 19.95 -2.77 2.90
CA ARG A 239 20.95 -1.72 3.05
C ARG A 239 22.23 -2.08 2.29
N LEU A 240 22.87 -1.05 1.72
CA LEU A 240 24.23 -1.12 1.20
C LEU A 240 25.18 -0.38 2.15
N ASP A 241 26.10 -1.14 2.73
CA ASP A 241 27.09 -0.62 3.67
C ASP A 241 28.51 -0.62 3.04
N GLN A 242 29.40 0.20 3.54
CA GLN A 242 30.77 0.35 3.03
C GLN A 242 31.62 -0.90 3.26
N SER A 243 31.40 -1.58 4.36
CA SER A 243 32.08 -2.84 4.67
C SER A 243 31.20 -3.73 5.52
N SER A 244 30.92 -4.92 5.06
CA SER A 244 30.61 -6.03 5.95
C SER A 244 31.19 -7.30 5.34
N ASP A 245 32.03 -7.98 6.10
CA ASP A 245 32.51 -9.34 5.79
C ASP A 245 31.44 -10.40 6.12
N GLN A 246 30.23 -9.97 6.47
CA GLN A 246 29.16 -10.83 6.93
C GLN A 246 28.25 -11.31 5.80
N PRO A 247 27.77 -12.55 5.85
CA PRO A 247 26.89 -13.10 4.82
C PRO A 247 25.53 -12.40 4.83
N VAL A 248 24.99 -12.23 3.65
CA VAL A 248 23.96 -11.31 3.19
C VAL A 248 22.55 -11.57 3.71
N LEU A 249 22.23 -12.73 4.23
CA LEU A 249 20.85 -13.06 4.58
C LEU A 249 20.74 -13.75 5.95
N ARG A 250 20.34 -12.98 6.96
CA ARG A 250 19.90 -13.52 8.26
C ARG A 250 18.38 -13.45 8.37
N LEU A 251 17.68 -14.16 7.51
CA LEU A 251 16.20 -14.17 7.50
C LEU A 251 15.57 -14.91 8.69
N ASN A 252 16.33 -15.67 9.46
CA ASN A 252 15.81 -16.61 10.45
C ASN A 252 16.42 -16.49 11.85
N GLU A 253 17.28 -15.52 12.11
CA GLU A 253 17.75 -15.30 13.47
C GLU A 253 16.75 -14.40 14.19
N ALA A 254 16.14 -14.91 15.27
CA ALA A 254 15.45 -14.08 16.25
C ALA A 254 16.36 -12.89 16.63
N PRO A 255 15.81 -11.71 16.89
CA PRO A 255 16.61 -10.56 17.30
C PRO A 255 17.42 -11.00 18.52
N VAL A 256 18.70 -11.27 18.33
CA VAL A 256 19.65 -11.53 19.39
C VAL A 256 19.78 -10.19 20.11
N GLY A 257 19.35 -10.16 21.37
CA GLY A 257 19.30 -8.97 22.18
C GLY A 257 20.57 -8.14 22.06
N GLU A 258 20.37 -6.84 21.99
CA GLU A 258 21.31 -5.72 22.16
C GLU A 258 22.81 -6.01 21.90
N ARG A 259 23.16 -6.64 20.82
CA ARG A 259 24.50 -6.42 20.28
C ARG A 259 24.48 -5.02 19.71
N ARG A 260 25.29 -4.11 20.30
CA ARG A 260 25.66 -2.82 19.70
C ARG A 260 25.79 -3.07 18.19
N ARG A 261 24.82 -2.61 17.42
CA ARG A 261 24.96 -2.49 15.98
C ARG A 261 26.18 -1.59 15.80
N GLU A 262 27.32 -2.14 15.40
CA GLU A 262 28.35 -1.30 14.80
C GLU A 262 27.62 -0.51 13.74
N LEU A 263 27.66 0.82 13.85
CA LEU A 263 26.98 1.72 12.92
C LEU A 263 27.56 1.43 11.53
N ALA A 264 26.87 0.56 10.79
CA ALA A 264 27.25 0.26 9.43
C ALA A 264 27.18 1.55 8.63
N VAL A 265 28.29 1.94 8.05
CA VAL A 265 28.40 3.22 7.31
C VAL A 265 27.74 3.04 5.96
N PHE A 266 26.74 3.86 5.66
CA PHE A 266 26.05 3.87 4.38
C PHE A 266 27.04 4.00 3.22
N ASN A 267 26.84 3.23 2.16
CA ASN A 267 27.63 3.31 0.95
C ASN A 267 26.96 4.22 -0.09
N PRO A 268 27.52 5.37 -0.45
CA PRO A 268 26.93 6.31 -1.40
C PRO A 268 27.21 5.99 -2.88
N ASP A 269 27.81 4.85 -3.19
CA ASP A 269 28.18 4.45 -4.55
C ASP A 269 26.93 4.20 -5.42
N VAL A 270 26.65 5.12 -6.33
CA VAL A 270 25.47 5.09 -7.21
C VAL A 270 25.44 3.83 -8.08
N ASP A 271 26.58 3.34 -8.55
CA ASP A 271 26.63 2.16 -9.40
C ASP A 271 26.25 0.88 -8.63
N ARG A 272 26.63 0.79 -7.36
CA ARG A 272 26.21 -0.31 -6.49
C ARG A 272 24.71 -0.28 -6.23
N HIS A 273 24.14 0.89 -5.97
CA HIS A 273 22.70 1.06 -5.82
C HIS A 273 21.96 0.73 -7.12
N ALA A 274 22.51 1.13 -8.28
CA ALA A 274 21.93 0.81 -9.58
C ALA A 274 21.85 -0.71 -9.82
N ARG A 275 22.92 -1.47 -9.48
CA ARG A 275 22.91 -2.93 -9.59
C ARG A 275 21.91 -3.58 -8.66
N LEU A 276 21.82 -3.14 -7.41
CA LEU A 276 20.84 -3.62 -6.45
C LEU A 276 19.40 -3.37 -6.94
N LEU A 277 19.11 -2.13 -7.34
CA LEU A 277 17.77 -1.76 -7.81
C LEU A 277 17.42 -2.48 -9.12
N ALA A 278 18.37 -2.67 -10.04
CA ALA A 278 18.14 -3.44 -11.26
C ALA A 278 17.76 -4.90 -10.97
N PHE A 279 18.38 -5.52 -9.96
CA PHE A 279 18.01 -6.86 -9.51
C PHE A 279 16.59 -6.85 -8.91
N LEU A 280 16.30 -5.94 -7.97
CA LEU A 280 15.00 -5.85 -7.32
C LEU A 280 13.88 -5.52 -8.32
N ASP A 281 14.12 -4.60 -9.25
CA ASP A 281 13.17 -4.22 -10.29
C ASP A 281 12.83 -5.39 -11.24
N SER A 282 13.81 -6.25 -11.51
CA SER A 282 13.63 -7.37 -12.45
C SER A 282 13.05 -8.63 -11.80
N HIS A 283 13.14 -8.77 -10.47
CA HIS A 283 12.75 -10.01 -9.81
C HIS A 283 11.24 -10.09 -9.56
N PRO A 284 10.53 -11.14 -10.06
CA PRO A 284 9.06 -11.23 -9.95
C PRO A 284 8.54 -11.20 -8.50
N LEU A 285 9.28 -11.74 -7.54
CA LEU A 285 8.86 -11.78 -6.13
C LEU A 285 8.72 -10.38 -5.51
N VAL A 286 9.43 -9.36 -6.04
CA VAL A 286 9.39 -8.00 -5.53
C VAL A 286 8.09 -7.33 -5.97
N ARG A 287 7.32 -6.90 -4.98
CA ARG A 287 6.09 -6.15 -5.19
C ARG A 287 6.34 -4.65 -5.25
N ARG A 288 7.03 -4.11 -4.25
CA ARG A 288 7.27 -2.68 -4.14
C ARG A 288 8.61 -2.38 -3.50
N ILE A 289 9.20 -1.29 -3.91
CA ILE A 289 10.44 -0.75 -3.34
C ILE A 289 10.15 0.67 -2.96
N ASP A 290 10.25 0.98 -1.67
CA ASP A 290 10.05 2.32 -1.15
C ASP A 290 11.32 2.84 -0.50
N LEU A 291 11.43 4.14 -0.45
CA LEU A 291 12.35 4.84 0.42
C LEU A 291 11.69 5.00 1.79
N PRO A 292 12.43 4.80 2.90
CA PRO A 292 11.87 4.96 4.23
C PRO A 292 11.34 6.39 4.41
N GLY A 293 10.16 6.50 4.99
CA GLY A 293 9.58 7.79 5.32
C GLY A 293 10.39 8.47 6.42
N ILE A 294 10.62 9.78 6.28
CA ILE A 294 11.06 10.61 7.39
C ILE A 294 9.80 11.32 7.91
N ALA A 295 9.40 11.00 9.12
CA ALA A 295 8.39 11.81 9.77
C ALA A 295 9.03 13.13 10.19
N VAL A 296 8.67 14.19 9.52
CA VAL A 296 9.06 15.54 9.89
C VAL A 296 7.82 16.22 10.44
N ARG A 297 7.87 16.67 11.66
CA ARG A 297 6.85 17.59 12.18
C ARG A 297 6.79 18.79 11.24
N ALA A 298 5.61 19.16 10.77
CA ALA A 298 5.43 20.41 10.05
C ALA A 298 5.94 21.53 10.95
N ALA A 299 6.95 22.28 10.49
CA ALA A 299 7.48 23.40 11.25
C ALA A 299 6.29 24.27 11.67
N SER A 300 6.06 24.43 12.96
CA SER A 300 5.07 25.36 13.47
C SER A 300 5.35 26.71 12.82
N PRO A 301 4.36 27.38 12.22
CA PRO A 301 4.56 28.72 11.71
C PRO A 301 5.19 29.54 12.84
N PRO A 302 6.12 30.47 12.53
CA PRO A 302 6.75 31.28 13.56
C PRO A 302 5.63 31.84 14.41
N ALA A 303 5.71 31.61 15.72
CA ALA A 303 4.68 31.99 16.65
C ALA A 303 4.30 33.44 16.36
N SER A 304 3.06 33.66 15.92
CA SER A 304 2.51 34.99 15.79
C SER A 304 2.80 35.70 17.09
N THR A 305 3.48 36.83 17.04
CA THR A 305 3.83 37.63 18.20
C THR A 305 2.60 38.23 18.90
N THR A 306 1.41 37.97 18.37
CA THR A 306 0.14 38.21 19.05
C THR A 306 0.08 37.23 20.22
N ARG A 307 0.54 37.69 21.39
CA ARG A 307 0.26 37.04 22.66
C ARG A 307 -1.27 37.07 22.84
N ILE A 308 -1.93 36.01 22.38
CA ILE A 308 -3.26 35.71 22.88
C ILE A 308 -3.06 35.48 24.38
N ARG A 309 -3.58 36.35 25.19
CA ARG A 309 -3.66 36.09 26.64
C ARG A 309 -4.35 34.72 26.75
N PRO A 310 -3.85 33.79 27.57
CA PRO A 310 -4.62 32.60 27.87
C PRO A 310 -5.94 33.11 28.48
N THR A 311 -6.97 33.18 27.67
CA THR A 311 -8.34 33.22 28.14
C THR A 311 -8.53 31.89 28.86
N ASP A 312 -9.22 31.91 30.00
CA ASP A 312 -9.58 30.69 30.71
C ASP A 312 -10.48 29.85 29.78
N VAL A 313 -9.83 29.02 28.97
CA VAL A 313 -10.52 28.11 28.05
C VAL A 313 -11.06 26.97 28.90
N THR A 314 -12.37 26.97 29.12
CA THR A 314 -13.03 25.85 29.77
C THR A 314 -13.26 24.78 28.70
N ILE A 315 -12.58 23.67 28.82
CA ILE A 315 -12.80 22.50 27.97
C ILE A 315 -14.07 21.80 28.43
N PRO A 316 -15.07 21.61 27.53
CA PRO A 316 -16.29 20.91 27.88
C PRO A 316 -16.03 19.46 28.27
N VAL A 317 -16.72 19.00 29.30
CA VAL A 317 -16.67 17.59 29.71
C VAL A 317 -17.41 16.73 28.69
N ARG A 318 -16.88 15.57 28.37
CA ARG A 318 -17.50 14.63 27.46
C ARG A 318 -18.84 14.11 27.98
N ASP A 319 -19.93 14.21 27.20
CA ASP A 319 -21.22 13.62 27.56
C ASP A 319 -21.19 12.09 27.32
N SER A 320 -21.04 11.34 28.41
CA SER A 320 -21.01 9.88 28.39
C SER A 320 -22.32 9.20 27.92
N ARG A 321 -23.41 9.94 27.77
CA ARG A 321 -24.70 9.43 27.26
C ARG A 321 -24.78 9.47 25.75
N ARG A 322 -23.85 10.16 25.09
CA ARG A 322 -23.74 10.21 23.63
C ARG A 322 -22.74 9.21 23.12
N THR A 323 -23.00 8.66 21.94
CA THR A 323 -21.98 7.92 21.19
C THR A 323 -21.15 8.92 20.40
N HIS A 324 -19.86 8.94 20.62
CA HIS A 324 -18.91 9.80 19.93
C HIS A 324 -18.11 8.99 18.89
N PRO A 325 -17.76 9.58 17.74
CA PRO A 325 -16.80 8.97 16.83
C PRO A 325 -15.44 8.86 17.51
N ARG A 326 -14.64 7.84 17.13
CA ARG A 326 -13.30 7.63 17.66
C ARG A 326 -12.26 8.11 16.67
N LEU A 327 -11.31 8.90 17.14
CA LEU A 327 -10.21 9.43 16.35
C LEU A 327 -8.87 9.05 16.99
N GLY A 328 -7.99 8.39 16.20
CA GLY A 328 -6.60 8.19 16.59
C GLY A 328 -5.76 9.42 16.25
N VAL A 329 -5.08 9.99 17.24
CA VAL A 329 -4.12 11.08 17.06
C VAL A 329 -2.72 10.48 17.15
N ILE A 330 -2.02 10.43 16.00
CA ILE A 330 -0.66 9.90 15.89
C ILE A 330 0.29 11.09 15.90
N ASP A 331 0.87 11.40 17.07
CA ASP A 331 1.67 12.62 17.29
C ASP A 331 2.70 12.43 18.40
N GLY A 332 3.16 13.51 19.00
CA GLY A 332 4.02 13.50 20.20
C GLY A 332 3.26 13.30 21.53
N GLY A 333 1.95 13.08 21.46
CA GLY A 333 1.08 12.84 22.62
C GLY A 333 0.09 13.97 22.88
N ILE A 334 -0.93 13.69 23.70
CA ILE A 334 -2.01 14.61 24.10
C ILE A 334 -1.85 14.90 25.60
N SER A 335 -1.97 16.19 25.98
CA SER A 335 -1.86 16.61 27.39
C SER A 335 -3.07 16.21 28.21
N GLU A 336 -2.87 16.17 29.53
CA GLU A 336 -3.92 15.89 30.52
C GLU A 336 -5.11 16.90 30.48
N ALA A 337 -4.95 18.05 29.81
CA ALA A 337 -6.02 19.00 29.61
C ALA A 337 -7.23 18.41 28.84
N LEU A 338 -7.00 17.36 28.04
CA LEU A 338 -8.02 16.65 27.28
C LEU A 338 -8.34 15.27 27.85
N SER A 339 -7.96 14.98 29.10
CA SER A 339 -8.10 13.64 29.70
C SER A 339 -9.51 13.07 29.62
N ASP A 340 -10.57 13.89 29.75
CA ASP A 340 -11.96 13.45 29.65
C ASP A 340 -12.34 12.93 28.24
N TRP A 341 -11.60 13.35 27.23
CA TRP A 341 -11.81 12.97 25.84
C TRP A 341 -10.89 11.84 25.37
N VAL A 342 -9.76 11.59 26.07
CA VAL A 342 -8.82 10.50 25.74
C VAL A 342 -9.32 9.22 26.40
N ILE A 343 -9.74 8.27 25.58
CA ILE A 343 -10.27 6.98 26.03
C ILE A 343 -9.23 5.87 26.09
N ASP A 344 -8.13 6.04 25.36
CA ASP A 344 -7.02 5.08 25.35
C ASP A 344 -5.73 5.81 24.97
N ARG A 345 -4.60 5.28 25.44
CA ARG A 345 -3.26 5.85 25.21
C ARG A 345 -2.25 4.77 24.94
N TRP A 346 -1.47 4.98 23.90
CA TRP A 346 -0.30 4.17 23.60
C TRP A 346 0.91 5.07 23.39
N ASP A 347 1.94 4.85 24.21
CA ASP A 347 3.11 5.70 24.27
C ASP A 347 4.38 4.82 24.22
N ILE A 348 5.27 5.15 23.26
CA ILE A 348 6.59 4.51 23.13
C ILE A 348 7.73 5.46 23.46
N LEU A 349 7.41 6.72 23.78
CA LEU A 349 8.40 7.77 24.00
C LEU A 349 8.87 7.82 25.46
N ALA A 350 10.17 8.05 25.67
CA ALA A 350 10.67 8.40 26.97
C ALA A 350 10.14 9.77 27.40
N ALA A 351 9.89 9.98 28.69
CA ALA A 351 9.25 11.20 29.19
C ALA A 351 9.99 12.49 28.77
N GLU A 352 11.31 12.41 28.63
CA GLU A 352 12.15 13.53 28.20
C GLU A 352 12.00 13.85 26.69
N ASP A 353 11.50 12.92 25.90
CA ASP A 353 11.37 13.07 24.45
C ASP A 353 9.96 13.43 24.01
N VAL A 354 9.02 13.52 24.94
CA VAL A 354 7.62 13.89 24.67
C VAL A 354 7.47 15.38 24.30
N ASP A 355 6.62 15.68 23.33
CA ASP A 355 6.15 17.05 23.01
C ASP A 355 4.63 17.05 22.77
N LEU A 356 3.88 17.39 23.78
CA LEU A 356 2.42 17.33 23.79
C LEU A 356 1.74 18.49 23.03
N ALA A 357 2.48 19.51 22.58
CA ALA A 357 1.87 20.75 22.12
C ALA A 357 1.01 20.56 20.85
N HIS A 358 1.54 19.89 19.85
CA HIS A 358 0.87 19.69 18.56
C HIS A 358 -0.26 18.66 18.67
N GLY A 359 0.00 17.50 19.30
CA GLY A 359 -1.03 16.48 19.50
C GLY A 359 -2.21 16.98 20.34
N THR A 360 -1.94 17.81 21.37
CA THR A 360 -3.00 18.47 22.15
C THR A 360 -3.81 19.44 21.29
N PHE A 361 -3.16 20.22 20.42
CA PHE A 361 -3.84 21.11 19.50
C PHE A 361 -4.79 20.34 18.55
N ILE A 362 -4.31 19.27 17.93
CA ILE A 362 -5.11 18.44 17.02
C ILE A 362 -6.26 17.75 17.78
N GLY A 363 -5.97 17.18 18.96
CA GLY A 363 -6.98 16.56 19.80
C GLY A 363 -8.04 17.56 20.26
N GLY A 364 -7.65 18.78 20.60
CA GLY A 364 -8.55 19.87 20.96
C GLY A 364 -9.49 20.27 19.82
N LEU A 365 -8.98 20.36 18.60
CA LEU A 365 -9.82 20.61 17.42
C LEU A 365 -10.86 19.51 17.20
N ALA A 366 -10.45 18.24 17.37
CA ALA A 366 -11.32 17.10 17.13
C ALA A 366 -12.39 16.91 18.23
N ALA A 367 -12.02 17.17 19.48
CA ALA A 367 -12.90 16.96 20.62
C ALA A 367 -13.82 18.16 20.91
N VAL A 368 -13.29 19.38 20.76
CA VAL A 368 -13.96 20.61 21.26
C VAL A 368 -13.78 21.80 20.31
N GLY A 369 -13.55 21.56 19.03
CA GLY A 369 -13.27 22.59 18.04
C GLY A 369 -14.38 23.61 17.87
N GLY A 370 -15.64 23.18 17.86
CA GLY A 370 -16.81 24.06 17.75
C GLY A 370 -16.99 24.95 19.00
N ALA A 371 -16.78 24.39 20.19
CA ALA A 371 -16.85 25.15 21.44
C ALA A 371 -15.75 26.22 21.54
N LEU A 372 -14.56 25.92 21.00
CA LEU A 372 -13.39 26.81 21.03
C LEU A 372 -13.42 27.89 19.93
N ASN A 373 -13.89 27.55 18.74
CA ASN A 373 -13.77 28.40 17.55
C ASN A 373 -15.10 28.89 17.00
N GLY A 374 -16.23 28.36 17.51
CA GLY A 374 -17.59 28.69 17.04
C GLY A 374 -18.02 27.86 15.82
N ALA A 375 -19.32 27.71 15.66
CA ALA A 375 -19.95 26.87 14.63
C ALA A 375 -19.70 27.37 13.18
N GLU A 376 -19.29 28.61 12.99
CA GLU A 376 -18.93 29.16 11.67
C GLU A 376 -17.59 28.58 11.14
N ILE A 377 -16.66 28.26 12.07
CA ILE A 377 -15.35 27.72 11.75
C ILE A 377 -15.36 26.19 11.82
N CYS A 378 -16.05 25.64 12.82
CA CYS A 378 -16.22 24.21 13.04
C CYS A 378 -17.72 23.87 13.00
N PRO A 379 -18.32 23.68 11.81
CA PRO A 379 -19.76 23.43 11.66
C PRO A 379 -20.17 22.03 12.15
N GLU A 380 -19.22 21.11 12.26
CA GLU A 380 -19.46 19.75 12.74
C GLU A 380 -19.75 19.76 14.26
N PRO A 381 -20.61 18.86 14.75
CA PRO A 381 -20.85 18.72 16.17
C PRO A 381 -19.58 18.32 16.91
N ASP A 382 -19.25 19.00 17.99
CA ASP A 382 -18.12 18.62 18.85
C ASP A 382 -18.23 17.19 19.39
N GLY A 383 -17.09 16.59 19.63
CA GLY A 383 -16.99 15.43 20.46
C GLY A 383 -16.53 14.16 19.78
N ALA A 384 -15.29 14.10 19.35
CA ALA A 384 -14.61 12.83 19.08
C ALA A 384 -13.95 12.29 20.36
N GLU A 385 -14.12 10.99 20.64
CA GLU A 385 -13.29 10.25 21.59
C GLU A 385 -11.88 10.09 20.98
N LEU A 386 -10.85 10.38 21.76
CA LEU A 386 -9.48 10.39 21.29
C LEU A 386 -8.75 9.12 21.73
N VAL A 387 -8.01 8.52 20.81
CA VAL A 387 -6.98 7.53 21.10
C VAL A 387 -5.63 8.19 20.88
N ASP A 388 -4.88 8.37 21.93
CA ASP A 388 -3.56 9.03 21.90
C ASP A 388 -2.47 8.04 21.54
N LEU A 389 -1.78 8.28 20.43
CA LEU A 389 -0.71 7.46 19.91
C LEU A 389 0.57 8.31 19.88
N ALA A 390 1.27 8.36 21.02
CA ALA A 390 2.48 9.15 21.21
C ALA A 390 3.70 8.42 20.63
N VAL A 391 4.02 8.74 19.38
CA VAL A 391 5.05 8.04 18.59
C VAL A 391 6.11 8.99 18.00
N PHE A 392 5.86 10.30 17.94
CA PHE A 392 6.80 11.26 17.37
C PHE A 392 7.57 11.99 18.48
N PRO A 393 8.88 11.76 18.60
CA PRO A 393 9.70 12.40 19.61
C PRO A 393 9.87 13.90 19.34
N ASN A 394 10.24 14.64 20.36
CA ASN A 394 10.49 16.07 20.32
C ASN A 394 11.62 16.40 19.33
N GLU A 395 11.34 17.18 18.29
CA GLU A 395 12.28 17.55 17.24
C GLU A 395 13.50 18.35 17.73
N ARG A 396 13.36 19.03 18.86
CA ARG A 396 14.46 19.84 19.44
C ARG A 396 15.59 18.99 19.99
N LYS A 397 15.36 17.68 20.09
CA LYS A 397 16.33 16.71 20.58
C LYS A 397 16.97 16.00 19.41
N ALA A 398 18.15 16.44 19.02
CA ALA A 398 18.94 15.81 17.97
C ALA A 398 19.12 14.31 18.28
N GLY A 399 18.75 13.46 17.32
CA GLY A 399 18.88 12.00 17.42
C GLY A 399 17.75 11.26 18.11
N ALA A 400 16.79 11.93 18.78
CA ALA A 400 15.69 11.24 19.43
C ALA A 400 14.89 10.36 18.47
N PHE A 401 14.60 10.85 17.26
CA PHE A 401 13.90 10.09 16.23
C PHE A 401 14.64 8.80 15.86
N SER A 402 15.94 8.87 15.63
CA SER A 402 16.77 7.71 15.28
C SER A 402 16.93 6.70 16.43
N SER A 403 16.67 7.11 17.67
CA SER A 403 16.66 6.20 18.82
C SER A 403 15.43 5.31 18.85
N TYR A 404 14.29 5.82 18.41
CA TYR A 404 13.01 5.09 18.32
C TYR A 404 12.83 4.38 17.00
N TYR A 405 13.30 4.96 15.92
CA TYR A 405 13.11 4.48 14.54
C TYR A 405 14.44 4.43 13.79
N PRO A 406 15.37 3.55 14.19
CA PRO A 406 16.69 3.47 13.55
C PRO A 406 16.62 3.08 12.07
N ASP A 407 15.56 2.40 11.66
CA ASP A 407 15.33 1.92 10.29
C ASP A 407 14.21 2.71 9.57
N GLY A 408 13.85 3.89 10.09
CA GLY A 408 12.71 4.67 9.62
C GLY A 408 11.38 4.22 10.24
N LEU A 409 10.29 4.91 9.89
CA LEU A 409 8.95 4.49 10.32
C LEU A 409 8.56 3.20 9.59
N PRO A 410 7.98 2.22 10.29
CA PRO A 410 7.50 0.98 9.70
C PRO A 410 6.30 1.19 8.77
#